data_8bd97be6e2f280f9536b7465551b2f39
#
_entry.id   8bd97be6e2f280f9536b7465551b2f39
#
_cell.length_a   1.000
_cell.length_b   1.000
_cell.length_c   1.000
_cell.angle_alpha   90.00
_cell.angle_beta   90.00
_cell.angle_gamma   90.00
#
_symmetry.space_group_name_H-M   'P 1'
#
loop_
_entity.id
_entity.type
_entity.pdbx_description
1 polymer ?
#
loop_
_entity_poly.entity_id
_entity_poly.type
_entity_poly.pdbx_seq_one_letter_code
_entity_poly.pdbx_strand_id
1 'polypeptide(L)'
;MTPQDWKDIEQKLSTPYGRARVLADGRELTLAVERSKGLRYVVAVYIDRKIEWGKAVRPEADAVERKFWRCKRTFLYGPKVRAEAAEMAKKRGVDAEIKKIYARQAEASFEMLDPTFPSGKAACAHLRKHCATVERLPDYDDFLVREAAQ
;
A
#
# COMPACT_ATOMS: atom_id res chain seq x y z
N MET A 1 5.35 -17.19 12.06
CA MET A 1 3.91 -17.06 12.40
C MET A 1 3.13 -18.28 11.97
N THR A 2 2.25 -18.74 12.81
CA THR A 2 1.35 -19.86 12.53
C THR A 2 0.14 -19.39 11.67
N PRO A 3 -0.56 -20.31 10.99
CA PRO A 3 -1.82 -19.95 10.32
C PRO A 3 -2.85 -19.32 11.24
N GLN A 4 -2.86 -19.71 12.53
CA GLN A 4 -3.76 -19.11 13.51
C GLN A 4 -3.39 -17.67 13.84
N ASP A 5 -2.10 -17.34 13.95
CA ASP A 5 -1.64 -15.96 14.17
C ASP A 5 -2.11 -15.03 13.06
N TRP A 6 -2.04 -15.49 11.79
CA TRP A 6 -2.53 -14.72 10.65
C TRP A 6 -4.03 -14.49 10.71
N LYS A 7 -4.82 -15.50 11.07
CA LYS A 7 -6.28 -15.36 11.23
C LYS A 7 -6.63 -14.39 12.35
N ASP A 8 -5.91 -14.43 13.45
CA ASP A 8 -6.13 -13.53 14.59
C ASP A 8 -5.84 -12.07 14.19
N ILE A 9 -4.78 -11.84 13.43
CA ILE A 9 -4.46 -10.52 12.90
C ILE A 9 -5.53 -10.05 11.92
N GLU A 10 -5.93 -10.89 10.97
CA GLU A 10 -7.01 -10.57 10.03
C GLU A 10 -8.31 -10.22 10.75
N GLN A 11 -8.65 -10.94 11.80
CA GLN A 11 -9.84 -10.69 12.61
C GLN A 11 -9.74 -9.34 13.34
N LYS A 12 -8.60 -9.01 13.95
CA LYS A 12 -8.38 -7.70 14.57
C LYS A 12 -8.51 -6.56 13.57
N LEU A 13 -7.99 -6.74 12.36
CA LEU A 13 -8.03 -5.75 11.29
C LEU A 13 -9.40 -5.68 10.58
N SER A 14 -10.36 -6.52 10.94
CA SER A 14 -11.73 -6.43 10.45
C SER A 14 -12.62 -5.50 11.27
N THR A 15 -12.14 -5.03 12.41
CA THR A 15 -12.87 -4.10 13.30
C THR A 15 -12.40 -2.66 13.10
N PRO A 16 -13.29 -1.66 13.26
CA PRO A 16 -12.89 -0.27 13.23
C PRO A 16 -11.80 0.01 14.29
N TYR A 17 -10.76 0.73 13.89
CA TYR A 17 -9.61 1.07 14.74
C TYR A 17 -8.80 -0.13 15.27
N GLY A 18 -8.98 -1.31 14.68
CA GLY A 18 -8.15 -2.47 14.97
C GLY A 18 -6.68 -2.22 14.65
N ARG A 19 -5.79 -2.79 15.43
CA ARG A 19 -4.33 -2.68 15.24
C ARG A 19 -3.66 -4.02 15.48
N ALA A 20 -2.58 -4.25 14.74
CA ALA A 20 -1.70 -5.38 14.95
C ALA A 20 -0.25 -4.96 14.70
N ARG A 21 0.69 -5.59 15.40
CA ARG A 21 2.12 -5.34 15.24
C ARG A 21 2.82 -6.62 14.82
N VAL A 22 3.72 -6.48 13.87
CA VAL A 22 4.55 -7.60 13.42
C VAL A 22 5.99 -7.13 13.21
N LEU A 23 6.93 -8.04 13.34
CA LEU A 23 8.31 -7.84 12.94
C LEU A 23 8.49 -8.57 11.59
N ALA A 24 8.69 -7.83 10.53
CA ALA A 24 8.86 -8.37 9.19
C ALA A 24 10.22 -8.00 8.62
N ASP A 25 11.04 -8.99 8.29
CA ASP A 25 12.40 -8.82 7.79
C ASP A 25 13.23 -7.79 8.59
N GLY A 26 13.13 -7.86 9.92
CA GLY A 26 13.86 -6.98 10.85
C GLY A 26 13.26 -5.58 11.05
N ARG A 27 12.11 -5.30 10.46
CA ARG A 27 11.40 -4.02 10.61
C ARG A 27 10.12 -4.19 11.40
N GLU A 28 9.87 -3.27 12.31
CA GLU A 28 8.59 -3.21 13.02
C GLU A 28 7.51 -2.60 12.12
N LEU A 29 6.46 -3.37 11.89
CA LEU A 29 5.30 -2.91 11.14
C LEU A 29 4.10 -2.80 12.09
N THR A 30 3.38 -1.69 11.99
CA THR A 30 2.09 -1.51 12.63
C THR A 30 1.02 -1.46 11.55
N LEU A 31 0.10 -2.43 11.58
CA LEU A 31 -1.07 -2.45 10.73
C LEU A 31 -2.23 -1.84 11.51
N ALA A 32 -2.80 -0.76 11.00
CA ALA A 32 -3.88 -0.04 11.67
C ALA A 32 -5.06 0.18 10.74
N VAL A 33 -6.26 -0.12 11.21
CA VAL A 33 -7.48 0.19 10.48
C VAL A 33 -7.79 1.67 10.65
N GLU A 34 -7.83 2.39 9.56
CA GLU A 34 -8.06 3.82 9.51
C GLU A 34 -9.24 4.16 8.61
N ARG A 35 -9.90 5.25 8.94
CA ARG A 35 -10.98 5.78 8.11
C ARG A 35 -10.38 6.51 6.91
N SER A 36 -10.81 6.11 5.73
CA SER A 36 -10.54 6.81 4.47
C SER A 36 -11.70 7.77 4.15
N LYS A 37 -11.80 8.21 2.93
CA LYS A 37 -12.89 9.09 2.50
C LYS A 37 -14.26 8.47 2.76
N GLY A 38 -15.14 9.22 3.40
CA GLY A 38 -16.50 8.79 3.74
C GLY A 38 -16.52 7.72 4.84
N LEU A 39 -17.28 6.65 4.63
CA LEU A 39 -17.42 5.51 5.56
C LEU A 39 -16.47 4.34 5.24
N ARG A 40 -15.54 4.54 4.31
CA ARG A 40 -14.60 3.49 3.92
C ARG A 40 -13.45 3.38 4.92
N TYR A 41 -13.13 2.16 5.31
CA TYR A 41 -11.96 1.83 6.12
C TYR A 41 -10.87 1.21 5.25
N VAL A 42 -9.62 1.51 5.58
CA VAL A 42 -8.42 0.93 4.97
C VAL A 42 -7.46 0.49 6.06
N VAL A 43 -6.56 -0.42 5.72
CA VAL A 43 -5.48 -0.84 6.61
C VAL A 43 -4.21 -0.12 6.21
N ALA A 44 -3.71 0.76 7.06
CA ALA A 44 -2.45 1.45 6.86
C ALA A 44 -1.29 0.65 7.48
N VAL A 45 -0.18 0.56 6.77
CA VAL A 45 1.04 -0.12 7.23
C VAL A 45 2.10 0.92 7.55
N TYR A 46 2.37 1.09 8.82
CA TYR A 46 3.43 1.96 9.35
C TYR A 46 4.73 1.18 9.49
N ILE A 47 5.82 1.72 9.00
CA ILE A 47 7.16 1.14 9.15
C ILE A 47 7.89 1.93 10.24
N ASP A 48 8.33 1.24 11.30
CA ASP A 48 8.95 1.87 12.47
C ASP A 48 8.11 3.04 13.02
N ARG A 49 6.79 2.83 13.11
CA ARG A 49 5.75 3.75 13.63
C ARG A 49 5.46 4.98 12.76
N LYS A 50 5.95 5.04 11.53
CA LYS A 50 5.70 6.19 10.64
C LYS A 50 5.52 5.78 9.20
N ILE A 51 4.88 6.66 8.43
CA ILE A 51 4.79 6.58 6.97
C ILE A 51 5.57 7.76 6.40
N GLU A 52 6.64 7.48 5.68
CA GLU A 52 7.40 8.49 4.96
C GLU A 52 6.82 8.65 3.54
N TRP A 53 5.92 9.61 3.39
CA TRP A 53 5.21 9.83 2.13
C TRP A 53 6.13 10.18 0.96
N GLY A 54 7.26 10.81 1.21
CA GLY A 54 8.26 11.07 0.17
C GLY A 54 8.78 9.81 -0.49
N LYS A 55 8.98 8.75 0.28
CA LYS A 55 9.37 7.43 -0.22
C LYS A 55 8.24 6.69 -0.94
N ALA A 56 6.99 6.95 -0.57
CA ALA A 56 5.83 6.40 -1.23
C ALA A 56 5.61 7.02 -2.62
N VAL A 57 5.76 8.32 -2.75
CA VAL A 57 5.51 9.06 -3.99
C VAL A 57 6.61 8.83 -5.04
N ARG A 58 7.85 8.74 -4.62
CA ARG A 58 9.01 8.54 -5.50
C ARG A 58 9.89 7.40 -4.97
N PRO A 59 9.43 6.16 -5.11
CA PRO A 59 10.18 5.03 -4.58
C PRO A 59 11.46 4.80 -5.40
N GLU A 60 12.56 4.58 -4.70
CA GLU A 60 13.79 4.08 -5.31
C GLU A 60 13.61 2.61 -5.71
N ALA A 61 14.39 2.14 -6.69
CA ALA A 61 14.28 0.78 -7.20
C ALA A 61 14.55 -0.29 -6.13
N ASP A 62 15.43 0.01 -5.17
CA ASP A 62 15.86 -0.85 -4.08
C ASP A 62 15.24 -0.48 -2.72
N ALA A 63 14.22 0.38 -2.72
CA ALA A 63 13.57 0.83 -1.50
C ALA A 63 13.01 -0.35 -0.68
N VAL A 64 13.31 -0.38 0.62
CA VAL A 64 12.84 -1.42 1.56
C VAL A 64 11.31 -1.41 1.66
N GLU A 65 10.70 -0.25 1.52
CA GLU A 65 9.25 -0.03 1.57
C GLU A 65 8.50 -0.84 0.51
N ARG A 66 9.15 -1.24 -0.59
CA ARG A 66 8.55 -2.08 -1.64
C ARG A 66 8.11 -3.45 -1.14
N LYS A 67 8.71 -3.97 -0.09
CA LYS A 67 8.29 -5.22 0.55
C LYS A 67 7.00 -5.08 1.34
N PHE A 68 6.77 -3.91 1.91
CA PHE A 68 5.71 -3.69 2.88
C PHE A 68 4.51 -2.94 2.32
N TRP A 69 4.69 -2.15 1.27
CA TRP A 69 3.66 -1.34 0.64
C TRP A 69 3.33 -1.82 -0.76
N ARG A 70 2.08 -1.62 -1.17
CA ARG A 70 1.66 -1.98 -2.53
C ARG A 70 2.34 -1.10 -3.57
N CYS A 71 2.84 -1.71 -4.63
CA CYS A 71 3.22 -0.97 -5.81
C CYS A 71 1.98 -0.62 -6.63
N LYS A 72 1.79 0.65 -6.92
CA LYS A 72 0.66 1.16 -7.69
C LYS A 72 1.16 2.00 -8.84
N ARG A 73 0.72 1.65 -10.05
CA ARG A 73 0.93 2.46 -11.23
C ARG A 73 -0.11 3.57 -11.27
N THR A 74 0.35 4.82 -11.27
CA THR A 74 -0.52 5.99 -11.32
C THR A 74 -0.30 6.70 -12.65
N PHE A 75 -1.38 7.01 -13.35
CA PHE A 75 -1.32 7.74 -14.60
C PHE A 75 -1.10 9.24 -14.35
N LEU A 76 -0.28 9.84 -15.20
CA LEU A 76 0.06 11.26 -15.10
C LEU A 76 -1.14 12.16 -15.37
N TYR A 77 -2.02 11.73 -16.28
CA TYR A 77 -3.21 12.46 -16.69
C TYR A 77 -4.50 11.74 -16.26
N GLY A 78 -5.57 12.51 -16.05
CA GLY A 78 -6.87 11.97 -15.68
C GLY A 78 -7.53 11.13 -16.79
N PRO A 79 -8.57 10.35 -16.46
CA PRO A 79 -9.22 9.45 -17.42
C PRO A 79 -9.73 10.15 -18.69
N LYS A 80 -10.30 11.34 -18.56
CA LYS A 80 -10.83 12.13 -19.69
C LYS A 80 -9.72 12.54 -20.65
N VAL A 81 -8.63 13.11 -20.13
CA VAL A 81 -7.48 13.53 -20.92
C VAL A 81 -6.83 12.34 -21.62
N ARG A 82 -6.71 11.22 -20.94
CA ARG A 82 -6.15 9.98 -21.49
C ARG A 82 -7.01 9.41 -22.61
N ALA A 83 -8.33 9.42 -22.46
CA ALA A 83 -9.26 8.97 -23.51
C ALA A 83 -9.16 9.84 -24.75
N GLU A 84 -9.14 11.16 -24.60
CA GLU A 84 -8.97 12.12 -25.69
C GLU A 84 -7.62 11.93 -26.42
N ALA A 85 -6.54 11.74 -25.66
CA ALA A 85 -5.21 11.48 -26.21
C ALA A 85 -5.17 10.15 -27.00
N ALA A 86 -5.80 9.09 -26.50
CA ALA A 86 -5.90 7.80 -27.17
C ALA A 86 -6.69 7.90 -28.50
N GLU A 87 -7.76 8.68 -28.52
CA GLU A 87 -8.52 8.94 -29.76
C GLU A 87 -7.67 9.69 -30.79
N MET A 88 -6.96 10.72 -30.38
CA MET A 88 -6.07 11.49 -31.27
C MET A 88 -4.93 10.64 -31.83
N ALA A 89 -4.41 9.70 -31.06
CA ALA A 89 -3.38 8.76 -31.50
C ALA A 89 -3.86 7.79 -32.61
N LYS A 90 -5.16 7.57 -32.69
CA LYS A 90 -5.79 6.68 -33.70
C LYS A 90 -6.43 7.44 -34.89
N LYS A 91 -6.52 8.76 -34.81
CA LYS A 91 -7.21 9.56 -35.81
C LYS A 91 -6.49 9.59 -37.15
N ARG A 92 -7.23 9.41 -38.25
CA ARG A 92 -6.70 9.54 -39.61
C ARG A 92 -6.37 11.00 -39.94
N GLY A 93 -5.35 11.23 -40.72
CA GLY A 93 -4.92 12.55 -41.17
C GLY A 93 -4.08 13.35 -40.17
N VAL A 94 -3.74 12.77 -39.04
CA VAL A 94 -2.82 13.35 -38.08
C VAL A 94 -1.40 12.87 -38.36
N ASP A 95 -0.42 13.78 -38.26
CA ASP A 95 1.00 13.47 -38.47
C ASP A 95 1.45 12.35 -37.49
N ALA A 96 2.29 11.45 -37.97
CA ALA A 96 2.81 10.31 -37.23
C ALA A 96 3.55 10.73 -35.94
N GLU A 97 4.30 11.83 -35.95
CA GLU A 97 4.99 12.34 -34.76
C GLU A 97 4.02 12.88 -33.74
N ILE A 98 2.97 13.58 -34.14
CA ILE A 98 1.90 14.06 -33.25
C ILE A 98 1.15 12.87 -32.65
N LYS A 99 0.86 11.83 -33.42
CA LYS A 99 0.27 10.58 -32.89
C LYS A 99 1.13 9.94 -31.79
N LYS A 100 2.45 9.92 -31.95
CA LYS A 100 3.36 9.40 -30.93
C LYS A 100 3.31 10.21 -29.63
N ILE A 101 3.20 11.54 -29.73
CA ILE A 101 3.06 12.42 -28.57
C ILE A 101 1.76 12.10 -27.80
N TYR A 102 0.63 11.98 -28.50
CA TYR A 102 -0.65 11.62 -27.86
C TYR A 102 -0.64 10.20 -27.28
N ALA A 103 -0.04 9.24 -27.95
CA ALA A 103 0.12 7.88 -27.43
C ALA A 103 0.93 7.87 -26.12
N ARG A 104 2.02 8.62 -26.04
CA ARG A 104 2.81 8.78 -24.82
C ARG A 104 2.01 9.46 -23.70
N GLN A 105 1.22 10.48 -24.03
CA GLN A 105 0.35 11.16 -23.05
C GLN A 105 -0.71 10.23 -22.49
N ALA A 106 -1.34 9.40 -23.33
CA ALA A 106 -2.34 8.43 -22.90
C ALA A 106 -1.77 7.35 -21.96
N GLU A 107 -0.50 6.97 -22.13
CA GLU A 107 0.18 5.92 -21.37
C GLU A 107 1.11 6.45 -20.29
N ALA A 108 1.34 7.77 -20.24
CA ALA A 108 2.24 8.37 -19.27
C ALA A 108 1.83 8.02 -17.83
N SER A 109 2.73 7.37 -17.13
CA SER A 109 2.49 6.87 -15.77
C SER A 109 3.77 6.88 -14.96
N PHE A 110 3.60 6.84 -13.66
CA PHE A 110 4.68 6.69 -12.70
C PHE A 110 4.31 5.67 -11.64
N GLU A 111 5.31 5.09 -11.03
CA GLU A 111 5.15 4.12 -9.97
C GLU A 111 5.07 4.84 -8.62
N MET A 112 4.09 4.46 -7.82
CA MET A 112 3.95 4.89 -6.43
C MET A 112 3.84 3.67 -5.54
N LEU A 113 4.26 3.82 -4.30
CA LEU A 113 3.94 2.87 -3.26
C LEU A 113 2.73 3.38 -2.47
N ASP A 114 1.79 2.51 -2.21
CA ASP A 114 0.61 2.81 -1.42
C ASP A 114 0.71 2.08 -0.08
N PRO A 115 0.87 2.81 1.04
CA PRO A 115 0.96 2.20 2.36
C PRO A 115 -0.37 1.67 2.89
N THR A 116 -1.45 1.82 2.13
CA THR A 116 -2.78 1.37 2.53
C THR A 116 -3.25 0.15 1.75
N PHE A 117 -4.05 -0.69 2.40
CA PHE A 117 -4.65 -1.88 1.83
C PHE A 117 -6.17 -1.83 2.01
N PRO A 118 -6.95 -2.41 1.09
CA PRO A 118 -8.41 -2.39 1.22
C PRO A 118 -8.94 -3.22 2.39
N SER A 119 -8.16 -4.18 2.89
CA SER A 119 -8.54 -5.05 4.01
C SER A 119 -7.32 -5.60 4.74
N GLY A 120 -7.53 -6.09 5.95
CA GLY A 120 -6.50 -6.82 6.69
C GLY A 120 -6.04 -8.09 5.98
N LYS A 121 -6.95 -8.79 5.32
CA LYS A 121 -6.63 -9.97 4.53
C LYS A 121 -5.67 -9.64 3.37
N ALA A 122 -5.90 -8.54 2.67
CA ALA A 122 -5.02 -8.09 1.59
C ALA A 122 -3.64 -7.69 2.11
N ALA A 123 -3.56 -6.99 3.24
CA ALA A 123 -2.31 -6.62 3.88
C ALA A 123 -1.51 -7.86 4.32
N CYS A 124 -2.14 -8.80 4.98
CA CYS A 124 -1.50 -10.05 5.41
C CYS A 124 -1.01 -10.89 4.23
N ALA A 125 -1.79 -10.99 3.17
CA ALA A 125 -1.40 -11.70 1.95
C ALA A 125 -0.17 -11.07 1.29
N HIS A 126 -0.10 -9.75 1.27
CA HIS A 126 1.06 -9.03 0.74
C HIS A 126 2.34 -9.31 1.56
N LEU A 127 2.25 -9.25 2.89
CA LEU A 127 3.38 -9.54 3.76
C LEU A 127 3.87 -10.99 3.63
N ARG A 128 2.95 -11.94 3.55
CA ARG A 128 3.31 -13.36 3.31
C ARG A 128 4.05 -13.56 2.00
N LYS A 129 3.67 -12.84 0.97
CA LYS A 129 4.25 -12.96 -0.36
C LYS A 129 5.63 -12.32 -0.46
N HIS A 130 5.83 -11.17 0.17
CA HIS A 130 7.01 -10.33 -0.05
C HIS A 130 8.05 -10.36 1.07
N CYS A 131 7.68 -10.82 2.26
CA CYS A 131 8.58 -10.91 3.41
C CYS A 131 9.07 -12.34 3.63
N ALA A 132 10.37 -12.50 3.87
CA ALA A 132 10.96 -13.79 4.17
C ALA A 132 10.60 -14.26 5.57
N THR A 133 10.60 -13.35 6.55
CA THR A 133 10.28 -13.63 7.95
C THR A 133 9.24 -12.65 8.46
N VAL A 134 8.21 -13.16 9.13
CA VAL A 134 7.21 -12.34 9.83
C VAL A 134 6.93 -12.97 11.19
N GLU A 135 7.08 -12.18 12.25
CA GLU A 135 6.80 -12.57 13.61
C GLU A 135 5.75 -11.63 14.22
N ARG A 136 4.85 -12.20 15.00
CA ARG A 136 3.86 -11.39 15.72
C ARG A 136 4.52 -10.71 16.90
N LEU A 137 4.29 -9.41 17.04
CA LEU A 137 4.69 -8.65 18.22
C LEU A 137 3.49 -8.46 19.16
N PRO A 138 3.74 -8.31 20.47
CA PRO A 138 2.67 -7.95 21.42
C PRO A 138 2.02 -6.63 21.03
N ASP A 139 0.71 -6.51 21.24
CA ASP A 139 0.01 -5.25 21.04
C ASP A 139 0.43 -4.24 22.12
N TYR A 140 0.28 -2.95 21.85
CA TYR A 140 0.64 -1.91 22.82
C TYR A 140 -0.11 -2.04 24.14
N ASP A 141 -1.36 -2.47 24.09
CA ASP A 141 -2.19 -2.65 25.28
C ASP A 141 -1.66 -3.77 26.19
N ASP A 142 -1.03 -4.79 25.61
CA ASP A 142 -0.39 -5.87 26.38
C ASP A 142 0.83 -5.38 27.17
N PHE A 143 1.51 -4.35 26.70
CA PHE A 143 2.60 -3.71 27.42
C PHE A 143 2.12 -2.99 28.67
N LEU A 144 1.05 -2.22 28.54
CA LEU A 144 0.48 -1.48 29.68
C LEU A 144 -0.06 -2.43 30.75
N VAL A 145 -0.65 -3.54 30.37
CA VAL A 145 -1.13 -4.57 31.31
C VAL A 145 0.03 -5.26 32.03
N ARG A 146 1.14 -5.51 31.33
CA ARG A 146 2.32 -6.14 31.96
C ARG A 146 3.06 -5.22 32.91
N GLU A 147 3.19 -3.93 32.57
CA GLU A 147 3.76 -2.93 33.49
C GLU A 147 2.88 -2.72 34.71
N ALA A 148 1.57 -2.71 34.53
CA ALA A 148 0.63 -2.58 35.65
C ALA A 148 0.57 -3.84 36.57
N ALA A 149 0.99 -5.01 36.06
CA ALA A 149 1.04 -6.26 36.82
C ALA A 149 2.37 -6.48 37.57
N GLN A 150 3.36 -5.65 37.33
CA GLN A 150 4.63 -5.62 38.08
C GLN A 150 4.62 -4.58 39.17
#